data_a0071d5eff33f4a3930fa5c0b9341688
#
_entry.id   a0071d5eff33f4a3930fa5c0b9341688
#
_cell.length_a   1.000
_cell.length_b   1.000
_cell.length_c   1.000
_cell.angle_alpha   90.00
_cell.angle_beta   90.00
_cell.angle_gamma   90.00
#
_symmetry.space_group_name_H-M   'P 1'
#
loop_
_entity.id
_entity.type
_entity.pdbx_description
1 polymer ?
#
loop_
_entity_poly.entity_id
_entity_poly.type
_entity_poly.pdbx_seq_one_letter_code
_entity_poly.pdbx_strand_id
1 'polypeptide(L)'
;MTNHVYKGDLPDGLDLGPIVAIDCETMGLNPKRDRLCVVQLSSGDGHAHLVQVAKGQTAAPNLCRMLEDPNVLKLFHFGRFDIAAMKEAFGALTAPVYCTKIASRMTRTYTDRHGLKNLLQELLCVDISKQQQSSDWGAADLSKAQVEYAASDVLYLHALRERLNEMLIREGRMELAQSCFDFLPKRAELDLAGWPDSDIFAHS
;
A
#
# COMPACT_ATOMS: atom_id res chain seq x y z
N MET A 1 17.81 4.55 9.76
CA MET A 1 16.50 3.90 9.55
C MET A 1 16.14 3.18 10.83
N THR A 2 14.96 3.40 11.35
CA THR A 2 14.46 2.73 12.56
C THR A 2 13.10 2.14 12.23
N ASN A 3 12.93 0.86 12.56
CA ASN A 3 11.67 0.15 12.37
C ASN A 3 10.99 -0.06 13.72
N HIS A 4 9.75 0.36 13.83
CA HIS A 4 8.92 0.22 15.01
C HIS A 4 7.86 -0.85 14.77
N VAL A 5 7.72 -1.79 15.69
CA VAL A 5 6.71 -2.85 15.60
C VAL A 5 5.71 -2.71 16.73
N TYR A 6 4.43 -2.63 16.39
CA TYR A 6 3.33 -2.50 17.32
C TYR A 6 2.40 -3.74 17.22
N LYS A 7 1.79 -4.13 18.31
CA LYS A 7 0.80 -5.21 18.34
C LYS A 7 -0.61 -4.61 18.33
N GLY A 8 -1.38 -4.95 17.32
CA GLY A 8 -2.81 -4.65 17.21
C GLY A 8 -3.16 -3.28 16.62
N ASP A 9 -2.50 -2.20 17.02
CA ASP A 9 -2.80 -0.85 16.51
C ASP A 9 -1.59 0.08 16.59
N LEU A 10 -1.69 1.24 15.96
CA LEU A 10 -0.74 2.35 16.13
C LEU A 10 -0.85 2.94 17.55
N PRO A 11 0.23 3.47 18.13
CA PRO A 11 0.16 4.14 19.41
C PRO A 11 -0.68 5.43 19.34
N ASP A 12 -1.28 5.78 20.48
CA ASP A 12 -2.04 7.02 20.60
C ASP A 12 -1.15 8.23 20.31
N GLY A 13 -1.69 9.18 19.53
CA GLY A 13 -1.03 10.44 19.23
C GLY A 13 0.13 10.34 18.24
N LEU A 14 0.38 9.19 17.61
CA LEU A 14 1.35 9.10 16.52
C LEU A 14 0.86 9.91 15.31
N ASP A 15 1.62 10.94 14.96
CA ASP A 15 1.41 11.75 13.77
C ASP A 15 2.42 11.34 12.68
N LEU A 16 1.92 10.86 11.56
CA LEU A 16 2.71 10.49 10.38
C LEU A 16 2.66 11.56 9.27
N GLY A 17 2.10 12.73 9.59
CA GLY A 17 1.99 13.84 8.65
C GLY A 17 0.94 13.64 7.54
N PRO A 18 0.91 14.56 6.55
CA PRO A 18 -0.15 14.63 5.56
C PRO A 18 -0.04 13.60 4.42
N ILE A 19 1.07 12.88 4.33
CA ILE A 19 1.31 11.88 3.29
C ILE A 19 1.93 10.65 3.93
N VAL A 20 1.27 9.49 3.84
CA VAL A 20 1.70 8.24 4.47
C VAL A 20 1.81 7.13 3.44
N ALA A 21 2.98 6.55 3.31
CA ALA A 21 3.20 5.34 2.51
C ALA A 21 2.68 4.13 3.28
N ILE A 22 1.97 3.22 2.60
CA ILE A 22 1.33 2.06 3.22
C ILE A 22 1.50 0.84 2.30
N ASP A 23 1.68 -0.32 2.92
CA ASP A 23 1.65 -1.63 2.28
C ASP A 23 1.11 -2.66 3.28
N CYS A 24 0.71 -3.85 2.84
CA CYS A 24 0.14 -4.89 3.69
C CYS A 24 0.73 -6.26 3.41
N GLU A 25 0.88 -7.05 4.47
CA GLU A 25 1.20 -8.47 4.37
C GLU A 25 0.02 -9.32 4.87
N THR A 26 -0.29 -10.37 4.13
CA THR A 26 -1.44 -11.25 4.36
C THR A 26 -1.04 -12.72 4.30
N MET A 27 -1.94 -13.63 4.69
CA MET A 27 -1.71 -15.09 4.58
C MET A 27 -1.82 -15.63 3.14
N GLY A 28 -2.13 -14.78 2.16
CA GLY A 28 -2.26 -15.14 0.74
C GLY A 28 -2.87 -13.99 -0.05
N LEU A 29 -3.34 -14.27 -1.27
CA LEU A 29 -3.72 -13.22 -2.23
C LEU A 29 -5.24 -13.00 -2.37
N ASN A 30 -6.05 -13.65 -1.56
CA ASN A 30 -7.51 -13.46 -1.55
C ASN A 30 -7.95 -12.75 -0.27
N PRO A 31 -8.30 -11.45 -0.31
CA PRO A 31 -8.64 -10.67 0.89
C PRO A 31 -9.79 -11.26 1.72
N LYS A 32 -10.74 -11.98 1.09
CA LYS A 32 -11.86 -12.61 1.79
C LYS A 32 -11.50 -13.90 2.53
N ARG A 33 -10.47 -14.59 2.08
CA ARG A 33 -10.02 -15.86 2.67
C ARG A 33 -8.78 -15.69 3.53
N ASP A 34 -7.87 -14.85 3.06
CA ASP A 34 -6.51 -14.76 3.57
C ASP A 34 -6.38 -13.51 4.45
N ARG A 35 -6.28 -13.71 5.77
CA ARG A 35 -6.31 -12.63 6.74
C ARG A 35 -5.16 -11.63 6.56
N LEU A 36 -5.41 -10.39 6.89
CA LEU A 36 -4.40 -9.35 7.10
C LEU A 36 -3.52 -9.72 8.31
N CYS A 37 -2.21 -9.56 8.17
CA CYS A 37 -1.21 -9.91 9.18
C CYS A 37 -0.38 -8.72 9.63
N VAL A 38 0.05 -7.87 8.69
CA VAL A 38 0.86 -6.68 8.99
C VAL A 38 0.38 -5.53 8.12
N VAL A 39 0.34 -4.34 8.68
CA VAL A 39 0.24 -3.08 7.94
C VAL A 39 1.48 -2.28 8.23
N GLN A 40 2.27 -1.98 7.22
CA GLN A 40 3.46 -1.14 7.33
C GLN A 40 3.18 0.26 6.82
N LEU A 41 3.72 1.26 7.54
CA LEU A 41 3.53 2.67 7.27
C LEU A 41 4.86 3.44 7.33
N SER A 42 4.97 4.52 6.58
CA SER A 42 6.10 5.46 6.65
C SER A 42 5.65 6.87 6.29
N SER A 43 6.16 7.86 7.02
CA SER A 43 6.02 9.29 6.71
C SER A 43 7.04 9.81 5.68
N GLY A 44 7.93 8.94 5.18
CA GLY A 44 9.02 9.33 4.28
C GLY A 44 10.26 9.90 4.98
N ASP A 45 10.31 9.82 6.30
CA ASP A 45 11.39 10.32 7.16
C ASP A 45 12.52 9.27 7.38
N GLY A 46 12.43 8.12 6.72
CA GLY A 46 13.37 7.00 6.88
C GLY A 46 13.02 6.06 8.03
N HIS A 47 11.85 6.23 8.66
CA HIS A 47 11.30 5.32 9.66
C HIS A 47 10.14 4.52 9.08
N ALA A 48 9.99 3.28 9.54
CA ALA A 48 8.83 2.45 9.24
C ALA A 48 8.13 2.01 10.53
N HIS A 49 6.80 2.02 10.48
CA HIS A 49 5.90 1.63 11.56
C HIS A 49 5.11 0.40 11.10
N LEU A 50 5.27 -0.72 11.76
CA LEU A 50 4.62 -1.98 11.41
C LEU A 50 3.57 -2.31 12.47
N VAL A 51 2.31 -2.43 12.07
CA VAL A 51 1.22 -2.90 12.94
C VAL A 51 0.99 -4.37 12.66
N GLN A 52 1.33 -5.22 13.61
CA GLN A 52 1.06 -6.66 13.52
C GLN A 52 -0.36 -6.96 13.99
N VAL A 53 -1.19 -7.46 13.08
CA VAL A 53 -2.61 -7.75 13.29
C VAL A 53 -2.79 -9.18 13.81
N ALA A 54 -3.40 -9.34 14.97
CA ALA A 54 -3.66 -10.64 15.56
C ALA A 54 -4.74 -11.41 14.78
N LYS A 55 -4.71 -12.75 14.86
CA LYS A 55 -5.77 -13.59 14.29
C LYS A 55 -7.10 -13.29 14.97
N GLY A 56 -8.13 -12.97 14.17
CA GLY A 56 -9.47 -12.63 14.68
C GLY A 56 -9.61 -11.19 15.19
N GLN A 57 -8.59 -10.37 15.07
CA GLN A 57 -8.70 -8.95 15.38
C GLN A 57 -9.57 -8.25 14.34
N THR A 58 -10.56 -7.46 14.79
CA THR A 58 -11.51 -6.73 13.93
C THR A 58 -11.48 -5.22 14.14
N ALA A 59 -10.60 -4.71 15.01
CA ALA A 59 -10.51 -3.29 15.31
C ALA A 59 -9.05 -2.83 15.44
N ALA A 60 -8.76 -1.68 14.83
CA ALA A 60 -7.51 -0.93 14.95
C ALA A 60 -7.85 0.58 14.84
N PRO A 61 -8.42 1.19 15.90
CA PRO A 61 -9.04 2.52 15.80
C PRO A 61 -8.08 3.64 15.41
N ASN A 62 -6.82 3.61 15.83
CA ASN A 62 -5.85 4.63 15.46
C ASN A 62 -5.42 4.48 14.00
N LEU A 63 -5.19 3.26 13.55
CA LEU A 63 -4.90 2.95 12.14
C LEU A 63 -6.10 3.36 11.26
N CYS A 64 -7.31 2.96 11.60
CA CYS A 64 -8.51 3.30 10.83
C CYS A 64 -8.73 4.82 10.76
N ARG A 65 -8.54 5.55 11.86
CA ARG A 65 -8.65 7.01 11.87
C ARG A 65 -7.69 7.65 10.85
N MET A 66 -6.44 7.20 10.78
CA MET A 66 -5.46 7.69 9.81
C MET A 66 -5.85 7.28 8.37
N LEU A 67 -6.31 6.05 8.15
CA LEU A 67 -6.73 5.57 6.82
C LEU A 67 -7.93 6.36 6.27
N GLU A 68 -8.84 6.78 7.13
CA GLU A 68 -10.09 7.49 6.78
C GLU A 68 -9.95 9.02 6.79
N ASP A 69 -8.83 9.56 7.29
CA ASP A 69 -8.61 11.01 7.32
C ASP A 69 -8.50 11.59 5.90
N PRO A 70 -9.43 12.47 5.49
CA PRO A 70 -9.41 13.07 4.15
C PRO A 70 -8.24 14.03 3.93
N ASN A 71 -7.56 14.48 5.00
CA ASN A 71 -6.40 15.35 4.92
C ASN A 71 -5.07 14.59 4.79
N VAL A 72 -5.09 13.26 4.93
CA VAL A 72 -3.93 12.39 4.80
C VAL A 72 -3.99 11.65 3.48
N LEU A 73 -3.03 11.88 2.59
CA LEU A 73 -2.88 11.11 1.35
C LEU A 73 -2.17 9.78 1.64
N LYS A 74 -2.79 8.66 1.29
CA LYS A 74 -2.22 7.33 1.45
C LYS A 74 -1.54 6.89 0.15
N LEU A 75 -0.23 6.62 0.20
CA LEU A 75 0.58 6.15 -0.93
C LEU A 75 0.69 4.63 -0.91
N PHE A 76 0.39 4.00 -2.03
CA PHE A 76 0.49 2.55 -2.21
C PHE A 76 1.31 2.18 -3.45
N HIS A 77 1.83 0.95 -3.44
CA HIS A 77 2.24 0.29 -4.66
C HIS A 77 1.32 -0.91 -4.95
N PHE A 78 0.40 -0.78 -5.90
CA PHE A 78 -0.70 -1.73 -6.17
C PHE A 78 -1.78 -1.72 -5.08
N GLY A 79 -2.11 -0.56 -4.53
CA GLY A 79 -3.02 -0.37 -3.40
C GLY A 79 -4.43 -0.97 -3.51
N ARG A 80 -4.85 -1.44 -4.69
CA ARG A 80 -6.10 -2.18 -4.88
C ARG A 80 -6.22 -3.35 -3.90
N PHE A 81 -5.13 -4.10 -3.74
CA PHE A 81 -5.09 -5.25 -2.84
C PHE A 81 -5.11 -4.83 -1.37
N ASP A 82 -4.25 -3.87 -1.00
CA ASP A 82 -4.10 -3.42 0.39
C ASP A 82 -5.39 -2.77 0.92
N ILE A 83 -6.02 -1.92 0.10
CA ILE A 83 -7.29 -1.28 0.43
C ILE A 83 -8.38 -2.34 0.66
N ALA A 84 -8.44 -3.38 -0.19
CA ALA A 84 -9.39 -4.46 -0.01
C ALA A 84 -9.10 -5.27 1.26
N ALA A 85 -7.83 -5.58 1.56
CA ALA A 85 -7.45 -6.32 2.75
C ALA A 85 -7.77 -5.56 4.05
N MET A 86 -7.47 -4.25 4.10
CA MET A 86 -7.80 -3.41 5.27
C MET A 86 -9.31 -3.20 5.42
N LYS A 87 -10.04 -3.06 4.31
CA LYS A 87 -11.50 -2.97 4.34
C LYS A 87 -12.15 -4.26 4.85
N GLU A 88 -11.69 -5.42 4.40
CA GLU A 88 -12.19 -6.72 4.88
C GLU A 88 -11.88 -6.94 6.37
N ALA A 89 -10.67 -6.54 6.82
CA ALA A 89 -10.24 -6.74 8.20
C ALA A 89 -10.91 -5.79 9.20
N PHE A 90 -11.06 -4.51 8.85
CA PHE A 90 -11.44 -3.45 9.78
C PHE A 90 -12.64 -2.61 9.33
N GLY A 91 -13.14 -2.79 8.10
CA GLY A 91 -14.17 -1.93 7.51
C GLY A 91 -13.66 -0.56 7.06
N ALA A 92 -12.37 -0.30 7.12
CA ALA A 92 -11.79 1.03 6.87
C ALA A 92 -12.06 1.55 5.46
N LEU A 93 -12.46 2.82 5.35
CA LEU A 93 -12.69 3.54 4.10
C LEU A 93 -11.44 4.33 3.71
N THR A 94 -10.44 3.63 3.16
CA THR A 94 -9.14 4.22 2.84
C THR A 94 -9.22 5.20 1.68
N ALA A 95 -9.20 6.50 1.97
CA ALA A 95 -9.20 7.61 1.00
C ALA A 95 -8.70 8.92 1.65
N PRO A 96 -8.08 9.87 0.88
CA PRO A 96 -7.65 9.78 -0.51
C PRO A 96 -6.43 8.88 -0.70
N VAL A 97 -6.23 8.38 -1.91
CA VAL A 97 -5.14 7.44 -2.21
C VAL A 97 -4.33 7.85 -3.44
N TYR A 98 -3.08 7.42 -3.52
CA TYR A 98 -2.21 7.49 -4.68
C TYR A 98 -1.60 6.11 -4.92
N CYS A 99 -1.54 5.64 -6.16
CA CYS A 99 -0.96 4.35 -6.48
C CYS A 99 0.21 4.49 -7.48
N THR A 100 1.42 4.23 -7.00
CA THR A 100 2.65 4.33 -7.82
C THR A 100 2.65 3.35 -8.99
N LYS A 101 1.99 2.19 -8.89
CA LYS A 101 1.86 1.23 -10.00
C LYS A 101 0.94 1.76 -11.11
N ILE A 102 -0.15 2.43 -10.76
CA ILE A 102 -1.03 3.09 -11.73
C ILE A 102 -0.27 4.22 -12.42
N ALA A 103 0.37 5.12 -11.65
CA ALA A 103 1.19 6.20 -12.19
C ALA A 103 2.29 5.68 -13.12
N SER A 104 2.97 4.59 -12.74
CA SER A 104 3.96 3.94 -13.58
C SER A 104 3.39 3.41 -14.90
N ARG A 105 2.23 2.75 -14.86
CA ARG A 105 1.58 2.24 -16.08
C ARG A 105 1.19 3.36 -17.03
N MET A 106 0.80 4.50 -16.50
CA MET A 106 0.39 5.65 -17.30
C MET A 106 1.56 6.45 -17.87
N THR A 107 2.76 6.32 -17.33
CA THR A 107 3.94 7.08 -17.74
C THR A 107 5.00 6.25 -18.44
N ARG A 108 5.22 5.00 -17.99
CA ARG A 108 6.26 4.10 -18.50
C ARG A 108 5.67 3.09 -19.50
N THR A 109 5.09 3.60 -20.59
CA THR A 109 4.42 2.81 -21.63
C THR A 109 5.37 1.99 -22.53
N TYR A 110 6.66 2.15 -22.35
CA TYR A 110 7.73 1.44 -23.06
C TYR A 110 8.13 0.10 -22.42
N THR A 111 7.49 -0.28 -21.30
CA THR A 111 7.85 -1.49 -20.55
C THR A 111 6.67 -2.06 -19.77
N ASP A 112 6.67 -3.37 -19.52
CA ASP A 112 5.73 -4.07 -18.63
C ASP A 112 6.26 -4.20 -17.19
N ARG A 113 7.45 -3.65 -16.89
CA ARG A 113 8.11 -3.77 -15.58
C ARG A 113 7.60 -2.69 -14.61
N HIS A 114 6.39 -2.89 -14.06
CA HIS A 114 5.75 -1.97 -13.12
C HIS A 114 5.79 -2.45 -11.66
N GLY A 115 6.57 -3.48 -11.34
CA GLY A 115 6.78 -3.95 -9.95
C GLY A 115 7.67 -2.97 -9.17
N LEU A 116 7.46 -2.88 -7.84
CA LEU A 116 8.14 -1.91 -6.97
C LEU A 116 9.67 -1.98 -7.11
N LYS A 117 10.25 -3.18 -7.03
CA LYS A 117 11.70 -3.38 -7.20
C LYS A 117 12.22 -2.78 -8.52
N ASN A 118 11.50 -3.01 -9.63
CA ASN A 118 11.92 -2.49 -10.94
C ASN A 118 11.84 -0.96 -11.00
N LEU A 119 10.79 -0.38 -10.39
CA LEU A 119 10.61 1.07 -10.33
C LEU A 119 11.69 1.73 -9.49
N LEU A 120 11.98 1.18 -8.30
CA LEU A 120 13.00 1.71 -7.41
C LEU A 120 14.38 1.64 -8.07
N GLN A 121 14.71 0.52 -8.73
CA GLN A 121 15.97 0.37 -9.44
C GLN A 121 16.12 1.40 -10.58
N GLU A 122 15.07 1.58 -11.40
CA GLU A 122 15.13 2.43 -12.58
C GLU A 122 15.04 3.92 -12.24
N LEU A 123 14.15 4.31 -11.32
CA LEU A 123 13.85 5.71 -11.07
C LEU A 123 14.64 6.30 -9.89
N LEU A 124 15.09 5.47 -8.95
CA LEU A 124 15.78 5.91 -7.73
C LEU A 124 17.16 5.26 -7.53
N CYS A 125 17.58 4.33 -8.41
CA CYS A 125 18.82 3.55 -8.26
C CYS A 125 18.88 2.76 -6.94
N VAL A 126 17.72 2.35 -6.40
CA VAL A 126 17.60 1.58 -5.16
C VAL A 126 17.27 0.13 -5.49
N ASP A 127 17.99 -0.82 -4.88
CA ASP A 127 17.68 -2.24 -4.95
C ASP A 127 17.09 -2.74 -3.63
N ILE A 128 15.96 -3.46 -3.71
CA ILE A 128 15.29 -4.08 -2.56
C ILE A 128 15.21 -5.59 -2.72
N SER A 129 15.27 -6.32 -1.59
CA SER A 129 15.14 -7.77 -1.56
C SER A 129 13.69 -8.20 -1.70
N LYS A 130 13.41 -9.35 -2.32
CA LYS A 130 12.10 -10.02 -2.34
C LYS A 130 12.07 -11.32 -1.53
N GLN A 131 13.11 -11.60 -0.75
CA GLN A 131 13.30 -12.91 -0.12
C GLN A 131 12.22 -13.27 0.89
N GLN A 132 11.57 -12.28 1.54
CA GLN A 132 10.55 -12.52 2.56
C GLN A 132 9.12 -12.44 2.04
N GLN A 133 8.90 -12.17 0.76
CA GLN A 133 7.56 -12.00 0.17
C GLN A 133 6.60 -13.17 0.45
N SER A 134 7.12 -14.40 0.55
CA SER A 134 6.33 -15.61 0.80
C SER A 134 6.60 -16.19 2.19
N SER A 135 7.02 -15.37 3.16
CA SER A 135 7.27 -15.85 4.52
C SER A 135 5.97 -16.00 5.32
N ASP A 136 6.03 -16.66 6.48
CA ASP A 136 4.87 -16.79 7.38
C ASP A 136 4.62 -15.47 8.12
N TRP A 137 3.79 -14.61 7.52
CA TRP A 137 3.36 -13.34 8.10
C TRP A 137 2.41 -13.52 9.29
N GLY A 138 1.84 -14.72 9.43
CA GLY A 138 0.94 -15.07 10.54
C GLY A 138 1.64 -15.48 11.83
N ALA A 139 2.96 -15.52 11.86
CA ALA A 139 3.76 -15.85 13.03
C ALA A 139 3.47 -14.91 14.23
N ALA A 140 3.64 -15.42 15.47
CA ALA A 140 3.41 -14.64 16.69
C ALA A 140 4.32 -13.41 16.79
N ASP A 141 5.57 -13.55 16.35
CA ASP A 141 6.55 -12.48 16.29
C ASP A 141 7.21 -12.45 14.90
N LEU A 142 7.41 -11.26 14.37
CA LEU A 142 8.13 -11.06 13.12
C LEU A 142 9.65 -11.20 13.34
N SER A 143 10.31 -11.93 12.47
CA SER A 143 11.75 -11.97 12.42
C SER A 143 12.32 -10.61 11.97
N LYS A 144 13.58 -10.33 12.31
CA LYS A 144 14.27 -9.13 11.85
C LYS A 144 14.25 -8.99 10.33
N ALA A 145 14.42 -10.09 9.60
CA ALA A 145 14.39 -10.11 8.13
C ALA A 145 13.01 -9.75 7.57
N GLN A 146 11.91 -10.21 8.22
CA GLN A 146 10.56 -9.81 7.85
C GLN A 146 10.31 -8.32 8.10
N VAL A 147 10.75 -7.79 9.26
CA VAL A 147 10.62 -6.37 9.57
C VAL A 147 11.38 -5.49 8.57
N GLU A 148 12.61 -5.87 8.22
CA GLU A 148 13.43 -5.15 7.23
C GLU A 148 12.80 -5.21 5.82
N TYR A 149 12.25 -6.35 5.45
CA TYR A 149 11.55 -6.52 4.17
C TYR A 149 10.31 -5.62 4.11
N ALA A 150 9.37 -5.76 5.06
CA ALA A 150 8.14 -4.98 5.13
C ALA A 150 8.40 -3.45 5.18
N ALA A 151 9.44 -3.03 5.91
CA ALA A 151 9.86 -1.64 5.91
C ALA A 151 10.31 -1.17 4.53
N SER A 152 11.03 -2.01 3.76
CA SER A 152 11.53 -1.63 2.43
C SER A 152 10.43 -1.32 1.43
N ASP A 153 9.23 -1.88 1.59
CA ASP A 153 8.11 -1.70 0.67
C ASP A 153 7.43 -0.31 0.83
N VAL A 154 7.65 0.39 1.95
CA VAL A 154 7.07 1.72 2.20
C VAL A 154 8.07 2.87 2.22
N LEU A 155 9.34 2.63 2.57
CA LEU A 155 10.35 3.68 2.81
C LEU A 155 10.63 4.58 1.59
N TYR A 156 10.42 4.08 0.39
CA TYR A 156 10.79 4.79 -0.84
C TYR A 156 9.60 5.32 -1.63
N LEU A 157 8.36 5.11 -1.18
CA LEU A 157 7.16 5.48 -1.96
C LEU A 157 7.00 6.99 -2.13
N HIS A 158 7.45 7.80 -1.16
CA HIS A 158 7.42 9.25 -1.26
C HIS A 158 8.31 9.74 -2.41
N ALA A 159 9.58 9.36 -2.42
CA ALA A 159 10.51 9.74 -3.49
C ALA A 159 10.06 9.18 -4.85
N LEU A 160 9.52 7.95 -4.87
CA LEU A 160 8.97 7.35 -6.09
C LEU A 160 7.78 8.14 -6.63
N ARG A 161 6.87 8.61 -5.74
CA ARG A 161 5.74 9.47 -6.11
C ARG A 161 6.20 10.77 -6.77
N GLU A 162 7.21 11.43 -6.21
CA GLU A 162 7.76 12.68 -6.77
C GLU A 162 8.23 12.46 -8.21
N ARG A 163 9.03 11.42 -8.46
CA ARG A 163 9.51 11.09 -9.80
C ARG A 163 8.38 10.75 -10.77
N LEU A 164 7.39 9.98 -10.32
CA LEU A 164 6.24 9.62 -11.15
C LEU A 164 5.33 10.83 -11.43
N ASN A 165 5.18 11.77 -10.49
CA ASN A 165 4.45 13.02 -10.71
C ASN A 165 5.10 13.89 -11.79
N GLU A 166 6.43 14.04 -11.76
CA GLU A 166 7.15 14.75 -12.82
C GLU A 166 6.85 14.12 -14.21
N MET A 167 6.82 12.79 -14.28
CA MET A 167 6.50 12.08 -15.51
C MET A 167 5.03 12.25 -15.93
N LEU A 168 4.08 12.16 -14.98
CA LEU A 168 2.64 12.38 -15.25
C LEU A 168 2.37 13.79 -15.78
N ILE A 169 3.01 14.80 -15.20
CA ILE A 169 2.90 16.20 -15.66
C ILE A 169 3.46 16.33 -17.06
N ARG A 170 4.67 15.81 -17.30
CA ARG A 170 5.32 15.85 -18.63
C ARG A 170 4.46 15.22 -19.72
N GLU A 171 3.81 14.10 -19.42
CA GLU A 171 2.95 13.37 -20.35
C GLU A 171 1.53 13.95 -20.46
N GLY A 172 1.18 14.97 -19.67
CA GLY A 172 -0.18 15.55 -19.61
C GLY A 172 -1.24 14.57 -19.10
N ARG A 173 -0.86 13.63 -18.20
CA ARG A 173 -1.73 12.55 -17.75
C ARG A 173 -2.12 12.63 -16.27
N MET A 174 -1.82 13.74 -15.59
CA MET A 174 -2.07 13.88 -14.15
C MET A 174 -3.57 13.80 -13.81
N GLU A 175 -4.44 14.49 -14.55
CA GLU A 175 -5.89 14.43 -14.28
C GLU A 175 -6.48 13.04 -14.49
N LEU A 176 -6.02 12.33 -15.53
CA LEU A 176 -6.45 10.96 -15.78
C LEU A 176 -5.97 10.01 -14.68
N ALA A 177 -4.73 10.19 -14.21
CA ALA A 177 -4.19 9.42 -13.09
C ALA A 177 -4.97 9.70 -11.81
N GLN A 178 -5.31 10.96 -11.54
CA GLN A 178 -6.11 11.35 -10.37
C GLN A 178 -7.48 10.66 -10.38
N SER A 179 -8.16 10.64 -11.51
CA SER A 179 -9.45 9.93 -11.66
C SER A 179 -9.32 8.42 -11.36
N CYS A 180 -8.20 7.81 -11.76
CA CYS A 180 -7.91 6.41 -11.42
C CYS A 180 -7.64 6.22 -9.92
N PHE A 181 -6.95 7.16 -9.28
CA PHE A 181 -6.72 7.12 -7.84
C PHE A 181 -8.03 7.28 -7.06
N ASP A 182 -8.88 8.22 -7.46
CA ASP A 182 -10.18 8.45 -6.83
C ASP A 182 -11.12 7.25 -6.94
N PHE A 183 -11.03 6.50 -8.05
CA PHE A 183 -11.80 5.27 -8.26
C PHE A 183 -11.22 4.05 -7.54
N LEU A 184 -9.94 4.05 -7.18
CA LEU A 184 -9.25 2.87 -6.65
C LEU A 184 -9.90 2.27 -5.39
N PRO A 185 -10.39 3.05 -4.39
CA PRO A 185 -11.15 2.51 -3.27
C PRO A 185 -12.43 1.78 -3.72
N LYS A 186 -13.14 2.30 -4.73
CA LYS A 186 -14.32 1.63 -5.30
C LYS A 186 -13.95 0.38 -6.08
N ARG A 187 -12.80 0.38 -6.76
CA ARG A 187 -12.28 -0.84 -7.40
C ARG A 187 -12.00 -1.95 -6.38
N ALA A 188 -11.44 -1.61 -5.22
CA ALA A 188 -11.24 -2.57 -4.13
C ALA A 188 -12.58 -3.09 -3.56
N GLU A 189 -13.61 -2.25 -3.47
CA GLU A 189 -14.97 -2.69 -3.10
C GLU A 189 -15.55 -3.66 -4.12
N LEU A 190 -15.36 -3.43 -5.43
CA LEU A 190 -15.80 -4.36 -6.47
C LEU A 190 -15.12 -5.74 -6.34
N ASP A 191 -13.84 -5.78 -5.97
CA ASP A 191 -13.13 -7.04 -5.72
C ASP A 191 -13.79 -7.84 -4.59
N LEU A 192 -14.08 -7.16 -3.49
CA LEU A 192 -14.75 -7.76 -2.33
C LEU A 192 -16.21 -8.14 -2.63
N ALA A 193 -16.87 -7.44 -3.55
CA ALA A 193 -18.24 -7.72 -3.94
C ALA A 193 -18.38 -8.86 -4.97
N GLY A 194 -17.27 -9.40 -5.50
CA GLY A 194 -17.27 -10.58 -6.36
C GLY A 194 -16.85 -10.33 -7.81
N TRP A 195 -16.29 -9.17 -8.13
CA TRP A 195 -15.77 -8.84 -9.47
C TRP A 195 -14.25 -8.63 -9.51
N PRO A 196 -13.41 -9.50 -8.90
CA PRO A 196 -11.96 -9.26 -8.85
C PRO A 196 -11.30 -9.36 -10.23
N ASP A 197 -11.78 -10.25 -11.09
CA ASP A 197 -11.20 -10.56 -12.41
C ASP A 197 -11.97 -9.98 -13.57
N SER A 198 -13.08 -9.29 -13.29
CA SER A 198 -13.96 -8.73 -14.33
C SER A 198 -13.64 -7.25 -14.56
N ASP A 199 -13.49 -6.89 -15.82
CA ASP A 199 -13.59 -5.49 -16.24
C ASP A 199 -15.07 -5.18 -16.50
N ILE A 200 -15.73 -4.54 -15.54
CA ILE A 200 -17.16 -4.19 -15.63
C ILE A 200 -17.47 -3.16 -16.73
N PHE A 201 -16.45 -2.55 -17.32
CA PHE A 201 -16.57 -1.61 -18.43
C PHE A 201 -16.29 -2.27 -19.79
N ALA A 202 -15.83 -3.54 -19.80
CA ALA A 202 -15.58 -4.24 -21.04
C ALA A 202 -16.90 -4.60 -21.74
N HIS A 203 -16.88 -4.53 -23.06
CA HIS A 203 -17.91 -5.15 -23.88
C HIS A 203 -17.70 -6.65 -23.84
N SER A 204 -18.68 -7.40 -23.34
CA SER A 204 -18.68 -8.87 -23.29
C SER A 204 -18.85 -9.47 -24.69
#